data_3c6abb6e81906ad1f1af807a925babef
#
_entry.id   3c6abb6e81906ad1f1af807a925babef
#
_cell.length_a   1.000
_cell.length_b   1.000
_cell.length_c   1.000
_cell.angle_alpha   90.00
_cell.angle_beta   90.00
_cell.angle_gamma   90.00
#
_symmetry.space_group_name_H-M   'P 1'
#
loop_
_entity.id
_entity.type
_entity.pdbx_description
1 polymer ?
#
loop_
_entity_poly.entity_id
_entity_poly.type
_entity_poly.pdbx_seq_one_letter_code
_entity_poly.pdbx_strand_id
1 'polypeptide(L)'
;MTLPPAFRSSGDLLADRRYDYAMAAKADGDWVAAADLLTQALEIAPRWAAGWFALGETEQARGATETAAAAFRQAIACDPGDALGAGLMLARLGVRPVGNAMSAGYVTALYDDYAPRFERSLREGLTYRGPEMLRDAVVRACAAIGRSPHFDRMLDLGCGTGLAGEVFGAFCGQIDGVDLSARMVEQARRKGVYRSLSVDDLRSFLAERLDASADLVMAADVFIYCADLAPIMRDIGRVLPRGGLSAFTVETHDGDGVILGEALRYAHGAAAVHAALAESGLVPLIFEPAAIRQEAGRPVPGWAVVAAKA
;
A
#
# COMPACT_ATOMS: atom_id res chain seq x y z
N MET A 1 -1.11 2.49 15.89
CA MET A 1 -1.22 3.43 14.77
C MET A 1 -1.99 4.65 15.25
N THR A 2 -1.46 5.86 15.13
CA THR A 2 -2.17 7.09 15.56
C THR A 2 -3.05 7.55 14.40
N LEU A 3 -4.36 7.68 14.62
CA LEU A 3 -5.29 8.22 13.62
C LEU A 3 -4.83 9.61 13.14
N PRO A 4 -5.02 9.94 11.85
CA PRO A 4 -4.79 11.27 11.34
C PRO A 4 -5.58 12.33 12.15
N PRO A 5 -5.04 13.52 12.39
CA PRO A 5 -5.69 14.54 13.23
C PRO A 5 -7.13 14.89 12.81
N ALA A 6 -7.42 14.86 11.51
CA ALA A 6 -8.76 15.17 10.97
C ALA A 6 -9.86 14.17 11.39
N PHE A 7 -9.51 12.98 11.84
CA PHE A 7 -10.46 11.94 12.25
C PHE A 7 -10.59 11.80 13.77
N ARG A 8 -9.88 12.60 14.56
CA ARG A 8 -9.84 12.48 16.03
C ARG A 8 -11.00 13.16 16.73
N SER A 9 -11.55 14.25 16.18
CA SER A 9 -12.66 14.98 16.79
C SER A 9 -14.00 14.57 16.21
N SER A 10 -14.98 14.38 17.08
CA SER A 10 -16.38 14.17 16.71
C SER A 10 -17.09 15.45 16.29
N GLY A 11 -16.50 16.62 16.63
CA GLY A 11 -17.14 17.93 16.58
C GLY A 11 -17.97 18.27 17.83
N ASP A 12 -18.10 17.35 18.79
CA ASP A 12 -18.75 17.54 20.07
C ASP A 12 -17.77 17.32 21.23
N LEU A 13 -17.57 18.30 22.07
CA LEU A 13 -16.59 18.27 23.16
C LEU A 13 -16.88 17.19 24.21
N LEU A 14 -18.14 16.83 24.43
CA LEU A 14 -18.49 15.80 25.40
C LEU A 14 -18.21 14.41 24.83
N ALA A 15 -18.51 14.19 23.55
CA ALA A 15 -18.16 12.97 22.86
C ALA A 15 -16.63 12.78 22.79
N ASP A 16 -15.89 13.86 22.45
CA ASP A 16 -14.43 13.82 22.41
C ASP A 16 -13.82 13.48 23.78
N ARG A 17 -14.33 14.07 24.87
CA ARG A 17 -13.88 13.75 26.24
C ARG A 17 -14.13 12.28 26.61
N ARG A 18 -15.31 11.74 26.26
CA ARG A 18 -15.60 10.31 26.51
C ARG A 18 -14.65 9.41 25.73
N TYR A 19 -14.34 9.77 24.49
CA TYR A 19 -13.35 9.06 23.70
C TYR A 19 -11.97 9.09 24.35
N ASP A 20 -11.51 10.23 24.84
CA ASP A 20 -10.21 10.34 25.52
C ASP A 20 -10.15 9.45 26.77
N TYR A 21 -11.22 9.42 27.57
CA TYR A 21 -11.32 8.50 28.72
C TYR A 21 -11.36 7.02 28.28
N ALA A 22 -12.03 6.72 27.17
CA ALA A 22 -12.01 5.38 26.61
C ALA A 22 -10.62 4.97 26.16
N MET A 23 -9.84 5.89 25.53
CA MET A 23 -8.45 5.60 25.15
C MET A 23 -7.55 5.39 26.38
N ALA A 24 -7.77 6.10 27.47
CA ALA A 24 -7.07 5.86 28.74
C ALA A 24 -7.44 4.47 29.30
N ALA A 25 -8.73 4.13 29.36
CA ALA A 25 -9.17 2.80 29.79
C ALA A 25 -8.59 1.66 28.91
N LYS A 26 -8.52 1.85 27.58
CA LYS A 26 -7.82 0.91 26.66
C LYS A 26 -6.35 0.74 27.04
N ALA A 27 -5.66 1.83 27.35
CA ALA A 27 -4.24 1.76 27.74
C ALA A 27 -4.02 1.00 29.05
N ASP A 28 -4.99 1.08 29.98
CA ASP A 28 -4.99 0.33 31.24
C ASP A 28 -5.50 -1.12 31.09
N GLY A 29 -5.95 -1.52 29.90
CA GLY A 29 -6.51 -2.85 29.61
C GLY A 29 -7.96 -3.04 30.08
N ASP A 30 -8.63 -1.97 30.52
CA ASP A 30 -10.05 -2.01 30.87
C ASP A 30 -10.93 -1.85 29.64
N TRP A 31 -11.03 -2.95 28.90
CA TRP A 31 -11.80 -3.00 27.65
C TRP A 31 -13.32 -2.84 27.88
N VAL A 32 -13.81 -3.17 29.08
CA VAL A 32 -15.25 -3.01 29.42
C VAL A 32 -15.58 -1.55 29.59
N ALA A 33 -14.83 -0.83 30.42
CA ALA A 33 -15.02 0.61 30.60
C ALA A 33 -14.81 1.38 29.28
N ALA A 34 -13.81 0.97 28.48
CA ALA A 34 -13.55 1.57 27.18
C ALA A 34 -14.74 1.43 26.22
N ALA A 35 -15.34 0.23 26.13
CA ALA A 35 -16.50 0.00 25.27
C ALA A 35 -17.74 0.80 25.71
N ASP A 36 -17.99 0.88 27.02
CA ASP A 36 -19.10 1.70 27.58
C ASP A 36 -18.92 3.19 27.27
N LEU A 37 -17.73 3.73 27.50
CA LEU A 37 -17.42 5.14 27.20
C LEU A 37 -17.52 5.46 25.71
N LEU A 38 -17.08 4.57 24.82
CA LEU A 38 -17.20 4.71 23.36
C LEU A 38 -18.68 4.66 22.95
N THR A 39 -19.47 3.78 23.50
CA THR A 39 -20.91 3.69 23.25
C THR A 39 -21.58 5.00 23.63
N GLN A 40 -21.31 5.54 24.82
CA GLN A 40 -21.83 6.84 25.25
C GLN A 40 -21.36 8.01 24.36
N ALA A 41 -20.13 7.96 23.84
CA ALA A 41 -19.64 8.96 22.90
C ALA A 41 -20.41 8.91 21.59
N LEU A 42 -20.72 7.70 21.10
CA LEU A 42 -21.46 7.45 19.87
C LEU A 42 -22.96 7.72 19.98
N GLU A 43 -23.56 7.69 21.17
CA GLU A 43 -24.90 8.20 21.41
C GLU A 43 -24.99 9.70 21.14
N ILE A 44 -23.92 10.45 21.43
CA ILE A 44 -23.84 11.90 21.18
C ILE A 44 -23.47 12.17 19.73
N ALA A 45 -22.48 11.42 19.17
CA ALA A 45 -21.93 11.61 17.86
C ALA A 45 -22.08 10.34 16.97
N PRO A 46 -23.28 9.96 16.56
CA PRO A 46 -23.54 8.67 15.90
C PRO A 46 -22.93 8.56 14.48
N ARG A 47 -22.51 9.66 13.88
CA ARG A 47 -21.85 9.69 12.56
C ARG A 47 -20.33 9.79 12.62
N TRP A 48 -19.75 9.51 13.76
CA TRP A 48 -18.31 9.64 13.98
C TRP A 48 -17.56 8.33 13.67
N ALA A 49 -16.97 8.24 12.46
CA ALA A 49 -16.27 7.06 11.99
C ALA A 49 -15.14 6.61 12.94
N ALA A 50 -14.36 7.56 13.51
CA ALA A 50 -13.27 7.22 14.44
C ALA A 50 -13.78 6.61 15.74
N GLY A 51 -14.92 7.08 16.26
CA GLY A 51 -15.56 6.48 17.44
C GLY A 51 -16.01 5.04 17.18
N TRP A 52 -16.66 4.79 16.04
CA TRP A 52 -17.06 3.44 15.63
C TRP A 52 -15.87 2.51 15.40
N PHE A 53 -14.80 3.02 14.78
CA PHE A 53 -13.58 2.24 14.58
C PHE A 53 -12.95 1.85 15.92
N ALA A 54 -12.81 2.80 16.85
CA ALA A 54 -12.26 2.56 18.18
C ALA A 54 -13.10 1.56 19.00
N LEU A 55 -14.45 1.62 18.88
CA LEU A 55 -15.34 0.62 19.47
C LEU A 55 -15.11 -0.76 18.86
N GLY A 56 -14.95 -0.86 17.53
CA GLY A 56 -14.63 -2.10 16.84
C GLY A 56 -13.34 -2.74 17.34
N GLU A 57 -12.25 -1.96 17.49
CA GLU A 57 -10.99 -2.43 18.07
C GLU A 57 -11.15 -2.90 19.53
N THR A 58 -11.92 -2.15 20.31
CA THR A 58 -12.18 -2.48 21.73
C THR A 58 -12.95 -3.79 21.86
N GLU A 59 -14.01 -3.98 21.08
CA GLU A 59 -14.81 -5.20 21.07
C GLU A 59 -14.01 -6.40 20.52
N GLN A 60 -13.15 -6.17 19.54
CA GLN A 60 -12.21 -7.20 19.05
C GLN A 60 -11.26 -7.66 20.18
N ALA A 61 -10.71 -6.74 20.96
CA ALA A 61 -9.83 -7.05 22.08
C ALA A 61 -10.58 -7.83 23.20
N ARG A 62 -11.88 -7.60 23.34
CA ARG A 62 -12.77 -8.36 24.24
C ARG A 62 -13.14 -9.75 23.72
N GLY A 63 -12.79 -10.07 22.47
CA GLY A 63 -13.21 -11.30 21.79
C GLY A 63 -14.65 -11.29 21.28
N ALA A 64 -15.34 -10.15 21.28
CA ALA A 64 -16.71 -9.98 20.84
C ALA A 64 -16.77 -9.73 19.31
N THR A 65 -16.50 -10.77 18.53
CA THR A 65 -16.32 -10.68 17.07
C THR A 65 -17.51 -10.05 16.34
N GLU A 66 -18.74 -10.42 16.70
CA GLU A 66 -19.94 -9.91 16.03
C GLU A 66 -20.16 -8.41 16.28
N THR A 67 -19.97 -7.98 17.54
CA THR A 67 -20.09 -6.58 17.95
C THR A 67 -18.97 -5.74 17.32
N ALA A 68 -17.74 -6.26 17.29
CA ALA A 68 -16.61 -5.63 16.60
C ALA A 68 -16.91 -5.45 15.12
N ALA A 69 -17.41 -6.49 14.44
CA ALA A 69 -17.76 -6.41 13.02
C ALA A 69 -18.90 -5.41 12.75
N ALA A 70 -19.90 -5.33 13.63
CA ALA A 70 -20.96 -4.33 13.54
C ALA A 70 -20.40 -2.91 13.64
N ALA A 71 -19.51 -2.66 14.60
CA ALA A 71 -18.88 -1.36 14.79
C ALA A 71 -18.00 -0.96 13.58
N PHE A 72 -17.20 -1.87 13.03
CA PHE A 72 -16.41 -1.58 11.82
C PHE A 72 -17.29 -1.32 10.59
N ARG A 73 -18.43 -2.00 10.44
CA ARG A 73 -19.39 -1.66 9.36
C ARG A 73 -19.98 -0.27 9.52
N GLN A 74 -20.28 0.16 10.76
CA GLN A 74 -20.72 1.52 11.04
C GLN A 74 -19.63 2.56 10.76
N ALA A 75 -18.37 2.26 11.05
CA ALA A 75 -17.25 3.13 10.68
C ALA A 75 -17.21 3.38 9.15
N ILE A 76 -17.35 2.31 8.33
CA ILE A 76 -17.42 2.43 6.86
C ILE A 76 -18.68 3.19 6.42
N ALA A 77 -19.83 2.98 7.07
CA ALA A 77 -21.05 3.71 6.74
C ALA A 77 -20.93 5.22 7.02
N CYS A 78 -20.14 5.61 8.03
CA CYS A 78 -19.84 7.00 8.36
C CYS A 78 -18.75 7.61 7.47
N ASP A 79 -17.79 6.80 7.02
CA ASP A 79 -16.71 7.17 6.09
C ASP A 79 -16.62 6.11 4.98
N PRO A 80 -17.35 6.26 3.86
CA PRO A 80 -17.31 5.31 2.75
C PRO A 80 -15.93 5.19 2.08
N GLY A 81 -15.05 6.19 2.23
CA GLY A 81 -13.65 6.14 1.78
C GLY A 81 -12.81 5.21 2.62
N ASP A 82 -13.30 4.80 3.78
CA ASP A 82 -12.65 3.88 4.72
C ASP A 82 -11.19 4.26 5.03
N ALA A 83 -10.97 5.54 5.31
CA ALA A 83 -9.63 6.07 5.62
C ALA A 83 -8.99 5.43 6.87
N LEU A 84 -9.81 4.82 7.75
CA LEU A 84 -9.35 4.14 8.96
C LEU A 84 -9.01 2.67 8.72
N GLY A 85 -9.41 2.08 7.59
CA GLY A 85 -9.15 0.68 7.26
C GLY A 85 -10.06 -0.30 8.00
N ALA A 86 -11.31 0.07 8.28
CA ALA A 86 -12.28 -0.81 8.91
C ALA A 86 -12.57 -2.06 8.05
N GLY A 87 -12.46 -1.94 6.72
CA GLY A 87 -12.52 -3.07 5.79
C GLY A 87 -11.43 -4.11 6.05
N LEU A 88 -10.21 -3.67 6.36
CA LEU A 88 -9.09 -4.55 6.73
C LEU A 88 -9.36 -5.27 8.06
N MET A 89 -9.95 -4.56 9.02
CA MET A 89 -10.32 -5.17 10.31
C MET A 89 -11.41 -6.21 10.14
N LEU A 90 -12.42 -5.96 9.28
CA LEU A 90 -13.43 -6.96 8.94
C LEU A 90 -12.83 -8.20 8.26
N ALA A 91 -11.83 -8.04 7.41
CA ALA A 91 -11.12 -9.17 6.80
C ALA A 91 -10.33 -9.97 7.84
N ARG A 92 -9.66 -9.32 8.78
CA ARG A 92 -8.98 -9.99 9.90
C ARG A 92 -9.92 -10.77 10.81
N LEU A 93 -11.16 -10.30 10.98
CA LEU A 93 -12.21 -11.02 11.71
C LEU A 93 -12.81 -12.18 10.89
N GLY A 94 -12.41 -12.35 9.63
CA GLY A 94 -12.93 -13.41 8.75
C GLY A 94 -14.36 -13.15 8.23
N VAL A 95 -14.90 -11.95 8.42
CA VAL A 95 -16.28 -11.59 8.00
C VAL A 95 -16.36 -10.82 6.69
N ARG A 96 -15.22 -10.57 6.06
CA ARG A 96 -15.09 -9.96 4.74
C ARG A 96 -13.99 -10.67 3.96
N PRO A 97 -14.14 -10.89 2.63
CA PRO A 97 -13.05 -11.42 1.79
C PRO A 97 -11.82 -10.52 1.83
N VAL A 98 -10.65 -11.13 1.93
CA VAL A 98 -9.35 -10.44 1.96
C VAL A 98 -9.15 -9.57 0.72
N GLY A 99 -9.54 -10.06 -0.47
CA GLY A 99 -9.33 -9.38 -1.75
C GLY A 99 -9.97 -7.99 -1.89
N ASN A 100 -10.98 -7.68 -1.09
CA ASN A 100 -11.71 -6.41 -1.14
C ASN A 100 -11.58 -5.60 0.17
N ALA A 101 -10.54 -5.85 0.93
CA ALA A 101 -10.38 -5.26 2.27
C ALA A 101 -9.67 -3.92 2.26
N MET A 102 -8.67 -3.74 1.39
CA MET A 102 -7.87 -2.51 1.27
C MET A 102 -8.65 -1.43 0.52
N SER A 103 -8.73 -0.25 1.07
CA SER A 103 -9.31 0.94 0.41
C SER A 103 -8.22 1.91 -0.03
N ALA A 104 -8.45 2.64 -1.11
CA ALA A 104 -7.57 3.74 -1.52
C ALA A 104 -7.52 4.83 -0.44
N GLY A 105 -8.65 5.09 0.24
CA GLY A 105 -8.72 6.06 1.35
C GLY A 105 -7.78 5.72 2.49
N TYR A 106 -7.68 4.45 2.88
CA TYR A 106 -6.75 4.00 3.91
C TYR A 106 -5.28 4.21 3.48
N VAL A 107 -4.93 3.81 2.26
CA VAL A 107 -3.56 3.98 1.75
C VAL A 107 -3.19 5.47 1.67
N THR A 108 -4.11 6.30 1.14
CA THR A 108 -3.91 7.77 1.08
C THR A 108 -3.70 8.35 2.47
N ALA A 109 -4.57 8.06 3.43
CA ALA A 109 -4.48 8.59 4.79
C ALA A 109 -3.17 8.15 5.48
N LEU A 110 -2.77 6.87 5.30
CA LEU A 110 -1.53 6.32 5.83
C LEU A 110 -0.31 7.10 5.31
N TYR A 111 -0.21 7.30 4.00
CA TYR A 111 0.94 7.94 3.39
C TYR A 111 0.93 9.46 3.52
N ASP A 112 -0.23 10.11 3.55
CA ASP A 112 -0.31 11.54 3.86
C ASP A 112 0.19 11.86 5.28
N ASP A 113 -0.14 11.01 6.28
CA ASP A 113 0.40 11.16 7.64
C ASP A 113 1.91 10.85 7.70
N TYR A 114 2.36 9.87 6.90
CA TYR A 114 3.73 9.40 6.93
C TYR A 114 4.70 10.27 6.12
N ALA A 115 4.23 10.99 5.10
CA ALA A 115 5.05 11.76 4.18
C ALA A 115 6.10 12.68 4.85
N PRO A 116 5.82 13.45 5.93
CA PRO A 116 6.81 14.35 6.53
C PRO A 116 8.03 13.64 7.13
N ARG A 117 7.89 12.36 7.50
CA ARG A 117 8.95 11.57 8.15
C ARG A 117 9.40 10.37 7.33
N PHE A 118 8.82 10.16 6.15
CA PHE A 118 8.96 8.96 5.33
C PHE A 118 10.43 8.63 5.04
N GLU A 119 11.17 9.52 4.38
CA GLU A 119 12.56 9.23 4.00
C GLU A 119 13.47 9.03 5.21
N ARG A 120 13.26 9.81 6.29
CA ARG A 120 14.02 9.62 7.53
C ARG A 120 13.77 8.22 8.11
N SER A 121 12.51 7.82 8.20
CA SER A 121 12.14 6.50 8.73
C SER A 121 12.67 5.35 7.87
N LEU A 122 12.68 5.52 6.54
CA LEU A 122 13.24 4.53 5.62
C LEU A 122 14.74 4.36 5.81
N ARG A 123 15.48 5.48 5.96
CA ARG A 123 16.94 5.47 6.12
C ARG A 123 17.39 5.00 7.50
N GLU A 124 16.75 5.52 8.57
CA GLU A 124 17.18 5.30 9.96
C GLU A 124 16.55 4.04 10.58
N GLY A 125 15.34 3.65 10.15
CA GLY A 125 14.57 2.59 10.81
C GLY A 125 14.43 1.29 10.03
N LEU A 126 14.27 1.36 8.69
CA LEU A 126 13.85 0.20 7.89
C LEU A 126 14.96 -0.35 6.97
N THR A 127 16.12 0.32 6.86
CA THR A 127 17.20 -0.06 5.93
C THR A 127 16.65 -0.36 4.52
N TYR A 128 15.70 0.46 4.08
CA TYR A 128 14.98 0.27 2.83
C TYR A 128 15.87 0.45 1.61
N ARG A 129 15.87 -0.53 0.72
CA ARG A 129 16.68 -0.57 -0.50
C ARG A 129 15.90 -1.04 -1.72
N GLY A 130 14.58 -0.93 -1.70
CA GLY A 130 13.72 -1.40 -2.79
C GLY A 130 14.13 -0.88 -4.17
N PRO A 131 14.27 0.44 -4.38
CA PRO A 131 14.67 0.99 -5.68
C PRO A 131 16.04 0.53 -6.16
N GLU A 132 17.06 0.50 -5.30
CA GLU A 132 18.41 0.06 -5.65
C GLU A 132 18.44 -1.43 -6.00
N MET A 133 17.71 -2.25 -5.24
CA MET A 133 17.60 -3.68 -5.48
C MET A 133 16.93 -3.96 -6.83
N LEU A 134 15.84 -3.25 -7.16
CA LEU A 134 15.17 -3.36 -8.45
C LEU A 134 16.05 -2.88 -9.60
N ARG A 135 16.79 -1.77 -9.42
CA ARG A 135 17.78 -1.33 -10.42
C ARG A 135 18.80 -2.42 -10.71
N ASP A 136 19.38 -3.01 -9.67
CA ASP A 136 20.40 -4.06 -9.84
C ASP A 136 19.82 -5.30 -10.52
N ALA A 137 18.56 -5.65 -10.22
CA ALA A 137 17.84 -6.73 -10.89
C ALA A 137 17.57 -6.40 -12.37
N VAL A 138 17.12 -5.16 -12.68
CA VAL A 138 16.90 -4.71 -14.07
C VAL A 138 18.19 -4.73 -14.87
N VAL A 139 19.31 -4.28 -14.30
CA VAL A 139 20.64 -4.34 -14.98
C VAL A 139 21.02 -5.78 -15.30
N ARG A 140 20.84 -6.72 -14.37
CA ARG A 140 21.10 -8.15 -14.59
C ARG A 140 20.16 -8.74 -15.64
N ALA A 141 18.88 -8.41 -15.61
CA ALA A 141 17.90 -8.84 -16.60
C ALA A 141 18.27 -8.36 -18.00
N CYS A 142 18.63 -7.08 -18.14
CA CYS A 142 19.09 -6.51 -19.41
C CYS A 142 20.34 -7.23 -19.95
N ALA A 143 21.33 -7.48 -19.08
CA ALA A 143 22.54 -8.23 -19.46
C ALA A 143 22.21 -9.64 -19.94
N ALA A 144 21.29 -10.35 -19.27
CA ALA A 144 20.88 -11.71 -19.65
C ALA A 144 20.22 -11.78 -21.04
N ILE A 145 19.56 -10.72 -21.49
CA ILE A 145 18.92 -10.63 -22.82
C ILE A 145 19.73 -9.83 -23.85
N GLY A 146 20.98 -9.46 -23.51
CA GLY A 146 21.86 -8.70 -24.41
C GLY A 146 21.41 -7.26 -24.71
N ARG A 147 20.67 -6.62 -23.78
CA ARG A 147 20.14 -5.26 -23.91
C ARG A 147 20.90 -4.28 -23.02
N SER A 148 21.08 -3.04 -23.50
CA SER A 148 21.52 -1.93 -22.63
C SER A 148 20.46 -1.61 -21.57
N PRO A 149 20.83 -1.33 -20.32
CA PRO A 149 19.89 -0.91 -19.27
C PRO A 149 19.51 0.59 -19.40
N HIS A 150 19.15 1.00 -20.62
CA HIS A 150 18.66 2.34 -20.90
C HIS A 150 17.23 2.28 -21.43
N PHE A 151 16.38 3.19 -20.94
CA PHE A 151 14.95 3.23 -21.21
C PHE A 151 14.55 4.64 -21.64
N ASP A 152 13.76 4.76 -22.71
CA ASP A 152 13.28 6.06 -23.16
C ASP A 152 12.23 6.60 -22.20
N ARG A 153 11.31 5.75 -21.74
CA ARG A 153 10.23 6.12 -20.81
C ARG A 153 9.99 5.09 -19.72
N MET A 154 10.06 5.54 -18.48
CA MET A 154 9.70 4.78 -17.30
C MET A 154 8.37 5.28 -16.70
N LEU A 155 7.49 4.36 -16.28
CA LEU A 155 6.37 4.63 -15.39
C LEU A 155 6.74 4.15 -13.99
N ASP A 156 6.66 5.05 -13.01
CA ASP A 156 6.91 4.77 -11.60
C ASP A 156 5.58 4.72 -10.85
N LEU A 157 5.10 3.51 -10.62
CA LEU A 157 3.83 3.23 -9.96
C LEU A 157 4.01 3.24 -8.45
N GLY A 158 3.26 4.12 -7.74
CA GLY A 158 3.46 4.37 -6.32
C GLY A 158 4.80 5.05 -6.06
N CYS A 159 5.07 6.14 -6.76
CA CYS A 159 6.36 6.82 -6.75
C CYS A 159 6.78 7.37 -5.38
N GLY A 160 5.85 7.47 -4.42
CA GLY A 160 6.12 7.99 -3.08
C GLY A 160 6.78 9.35 -3.13
N THR A 161 7.88 9.50 -2.38
CA THR A 161 8.70 10.72 -2.37
C THR A 161 9.69 10.80 -3.54
N GLY A 162 9.66 9.84 -4.48
CA GLY A 162 10.49 9.86 -5.68
C GLY A 162 11.86 9.20 -5.55
N LEU A 163 12.06 8.30 -4.58
CA LEU A 163 13.34 7.59 -4.40
C LEU A 163 13.71 6.76 -5.63
N ALA A 164 12.73 6.11 -6.24
CA ALA A 164 12.96 5.33 -7.44
C ALA A 164 13.35 6.20 -8.64
N GLY A 165 12.72 7.36 -8.80
CA GLY A 165 13.09 8.33 -9.82
C GLY A 165 14.55 8.78 -9.70
N GLU A 166 15.05 9.01 -8.48
CA GLU A 166 16.46 9.34 -8.25
C GLU A 166 17.40 8.21 -8.67
N VAL A 167 17.05 6.97 -8.30
CA VAL A 167 17.87 5.78 -8.59
C VAL A 167 17.91 5.45 -10.09
N PHE A 168 16.79 5.65 -10.80
CA PHE A 168 16.64 5.33 -12.21
C PHE A 168 16.90 6.51 -13.17
N GLY A 169 17.07 7.72 -12.65
CA GLY A 169 17.23 8.92 -13.47
C GLY A 169 18.36 8.85 -14.51
N ALA A 170 19.49 8.20 -14.18
CA ALA A 170 20.59 8.00 -15.10
C ALA A 170 20.33 6.92 -16.19
N PHE A 171 19.29 6.11 -16.01
CA PHE A 171 18.93 5.00 -16.89
C PHE A 171 17.74 5.32 -17.78
N CYS A 172 17.01 6.42 -17.50
CA CYS A 172 15.75 6.75 -18.15
C CYS A 172 15.80 8.15 -18.80
N GLY A 173 15.30 8.24 -20.02
CA GLY A 173 15.14 9.52 -20.71
C GLY A 173 14.01 10.36 -20.11
N GLN A 174 12.89 9.74 -19.76
CA GLN A 174 11.73 10.36 -19.14
C GLN A 174 11.13 9.45 -18.09
N ILE A 175 10.70 10.04 -16.98
CA ILE A 175 10.02 9.32 -15.89
C ILE A 175 8.68 10.00 -15.62
N ASP A 176 7.59 9.23 -15.66
CA ASP A 176 6.27 9.66 -15.22
C ASP A 176 5.90 8.88 -13.96
N GLY A 177 5.49 9.58 -12.90
CA GLY A 177 5.16 8.98 -11.61
C GLY A 177 3.71 9.16 -11.24
N VAL A 178 3.19 8.21 -10.46
CA VAL A 178 1.85 8.28 -9.84
C VAL A 178 1.90 7.80 -8.40
N ASP A 179 1.15 8.46 -7.54
CA ASP A 179 0.92 8.04 -6.16
C ASP A 179 -0.47 8.51 -5.69
N LEU A 180 -1.09 7.78 -4.75
CA LEU A 180 -2.36 8.17 -4.14
C LEU A 180 -2.23 9.39 -3.22
N SER A 181 -1.07 9.57 -2.59
CA SER A 181 -0.81 10.64 -1.63
C SER A 181 -0.32 11.91 -2.32
N ALA A 182 -1.14 12.97 -2.24
CA ALA A 182 -0.74 14.28 -2.74
C ALA A 182 0.52 14.81 -2.03
N ARG A 183 0.71 14.48 -0.76
CA ARG A 183 1.89 14.89 0.03
C ARG A 183 3.15 14.16 -0.42
N MET A 184 3.05 12.89 -0.81
CA MET A 184 4.16 12.14 -1.41
C MET A 184 4.55 12.74 -2.76
N VAL A 185 3.58 12.95 -3.64
CA VAL A 185 3.79 13.55 -4.97
C VAL A 185 4.44 14.93 -4.86
N GLU A 186 4.06 15.75 -3.87
CA GLU A 186 4.68 17.06 -3.65
C GLU A 186 6.17 16.94 -3.27
N GLN A 187 6.55 15.93 -2.49
CA GLN A 187 7.97 15.68 -2.20
C GLN A 187 8.72 15.17 -3.42
N ALA A 188 8.13 14.24 -4.19
CA ALA A 188 8.72 13.75 -5.44
C ALA A 188 8.96 14.90 -6.43
N ARG A 189 8.03 15.85 -6.53
CA ARG A 189 8.15 17.04 -7.40
C ARG A 189 9.38 17.88 -7.09
N ARG A 190 9.75 18.01 -5.81
CA ARG A 190 10.91 18.80 -5.37
C ARG A 190 12.24 18.21 -5.83
N LYS A 191 12.27 16.90 -6.15
CA LYS A 191 13.49 16.24 -6.64
C LYS A 191 13.81 16.57 -8.10
N GLY A 192 12.81 17.03 -8.88
CA GLY A 192 13.01 17.50 -10.26
C GLY A 192 13.42 16.42 -11.27
N VAL A 193 13.22 15.13 -10.94
CA VAL A 193 13.62 13.98 -11.77
C VAL A 193 12.47 13.45 -12.64
N TYR A 194 11.22 13.81 -12.32
CA TYR A 194 10.04 13.37 -13.07
C TYR A 194 9.65 14.38 -14.15
N ARG A 195 9.30 13.89 -15.34
CA ARG A 195 8.67 14.67 -16.38
C ARG A 195 7.24 15.07 -16.00
N SER A 196 6.47 14.10 -15.46
CA SER A 196 5.12 14.34 -14.95
C SER A 196 4.87 13.54 -13.68
N LEU A 197 4.00 14.08 -12.81
CA LEU A 197 3.56 13.46 -11.56
C LEU A 197 2.05 13.62 -11.44
N SER A 198 1.37 12.51 -11.18
CA SER A 198 -0.08 12.43 -10.98
C SER A 198 -0.43 12.00 -9.57
N VAL A 199 -1.52 12.56 -9.01
CA VAL A 199 -2.15 12.05 -7.79
C VAL A 199 -3.36 11.24 -8.24
N ASP A 200 -3.23 9.92 -8.30
CA ASP A 200 -4.27 9.04 -8.85
C ASP A 200 -4.07 7.58 -8.41
N ASP A 201 -5.10 6.76 -8.66
CA ASP A 201 -5.00 5.30 -8.56
C ASP A 201 -4.15 4.73 -9.70
N LEU A 202 -3.40 3.65 -9.41
CA LEU A 202 -2.47 3.03 -10.35
C LEU A 202 -3.15 2.58 -11.66
N ARG A 203 -4.36 1.99 -11.55
CA ARG A 203 -5.07 1.48 -12.71
C ARG A 203 -5.70 2.60 -13.53
N SER A 204 -6.24 3.64 -12.87
CA SER A 204 -6.72 4.85 -13.53
C SER A 204 -5.59 5.51 -14.31
N PHE A 205 -4.44 5.69 -13.67
CA PHE A 205 -3.24 6.24 -14.33
C PHE A 205 -2.80 5.41 -15.54
N LEU A 206 -2.74 4.08 -15.41
CA LEU A 206 -2.37 3.20 -16.52
C LEU A 206 -3.41 3.23 -17.65
N ALA A 207 -4.71 3.29 -17.32
CA ALA A 207 -5.80 3.33 -18.31
C ALA A 207 -5.72 4.55 -19.26
N GLU A 208 -5.17 5.67 -18.78
CA GLU A 208 -4.93 6.87 -19.59
C GLU A 208 -3.69 6.77 -20.50
N ARG A 209 -2.86 5.75 -20.34
CA ARG A 209 -1.65 5.56 -21.15
C ARG A 209 -1.97 4.77 -22.41
N LEU A 210 -1.32 5.15 -23.52
CA LEU A 210 -1.42 4.42 -24.78
C LEU A 210 -0.73 3.05 -24.66
N ASP A 211 -1.15 2.12 -25.49
CA ASP A 211 -0.48 0.83 -25.64
C ASP A 211 0.98 1.04 -26.06
N ALA A 212 1.88 0.21 -25.56
CA ALA A 212 3.31 0.26 -25.88
C ALA A 212 3.95 1.66 -25.67
N SER A 213 3.52 2.41 -24.67
CA SER A 213 3.95 3.80 -24.44
C SER A 213 5.07 3.95 -23.40
N ALA A 214 5.48 2.87 -22.75
CA ALA A 214 6.59 2.88 -21.78
C ALA A 214 7.41 1.61 -21.94
N ASP A 215 8.73 1.68 -21.85
CA ASP A 215 9.64 0.55 -22.00
C ASP A 215 10.19 0.01 -20.66
N LEU A 216 9.89 0.71 -19.55
CA LEU A 216 10.04 0.24 -18.17
C LEU A 216 8.84 0.64 -17.33
N VAL A 217 8.24 -0.30 -16.61
CA VAL A 217 7.25 -0.03 -15.56
C VAL A 217 7.79 -0.53 -14.24
N MET A 218 7.84 0.32 -13.22
CA MET A 218 8.38 -0.01 -11.93
C MET A 218 7.37 0.18 -10.81
N ALA A 219 7.43 -0.72 -9.80
CA ALA A 219 6.62 -0.62 -8.57
C ALA A 219 7.42 -1.16 -7.37
N ALA A 220 8.06 -0.26 -6.62
CA ALA A 220 8.85 -0.62 -5.46
C ALA A 220 8.03 -0.50 -4.17
N ASP A 221 7.73 -1.63 -3.53
CA ASP A 221 6.97 -1.72 -2.26
C ASP A 221 5.53 -1.19 -2.35
N VAL A 222 4.87 -1.44 -3.48
CA VAL A 222 3.54 -0.92 -3.84
C VAL A 222 2.48 -2.02 -3.83
N PHE A 223 2.78 -3.17 -4.42
CA PHE A 223 1.79 -4.25 -4.60
C PHE A 223 1.41 -4.96 -3.30
N ILE A 224 2.05 -4.62 -2.21
CA ILE A 224 1.64 -4.98 -0.85
C ILE A 224 0.27 -4.38 -0.45
N TYR A 225 -0.25 -3.45 -1.23
CA TYR A 225 -1.60 -2.86 -1.08
C TYR A 225 -2.60 -3.39 -2.12
N CYS A 226 -2.17 -4.27 -3.02
CA CYS A 226 -2.98 -4.89 -4.06
C CYS A 226 -3.18 -6.38 -3.78
N ALA A 227 -4.39 -6.80 -3.45
CA ALA A 227 -4.67 -8.23 -3.21
C ALA A 227 -4.62 -9.04 -4.49
N ASP A 228 -5.26 -8.56 -5.56
CA ASP A 228 -5.28 -9.17 -6.89
C ASP A 228 -4.33 -8.43 -7.83
N LEU A 229 -3.27 -9.12 -8.24
CA LEU A 229 -2.27 -8.57 -9.16
C LEU A 229 -2.66 -8.70 -10.62
N ALA A 230 -3.60 -9.59 -10.99
CA ALA A 230 -3.90 -9.88 -12.39
C ALA A 230 -4.42 -8.64 -13.16
N PRO A 231 -5.31 -7.79 -12.61
CA PRO A 231 -5.76 -6.61 -13.33
C PRO A 231 -4.64 -5.61 -13.61
N ILE A 232 -3.78 -5.32 -12.62
CA ILE A 232 -2.71 -4.34 -12.79
C ILE A 232 -1.60 -4.88 -13.68
N MET A 233 -1.31 -6.19 -13.63
CA MET A 233 -0.33 -6.83 -14.53
C MET A 233 -0.80 -6.79 -15.99
N ARG A 234 -2.11 -6.96 -16.25
CA ARG A 234 -2.68 -6.76 -17.60
C ARG A 234 -2.49 -5.33 -18.10
N ASP A 235 -2.76 -4.35 -17.25
CA ASP A 235 -2.58 -2.93 -17.58
C ASP A 235 -1.09 -2.62 -17.85
N ILE A 236 -0.17 -3.16 -17.04
CA ILE A 236 1.28 -3.08 -17.25
C ILE A 236 1.67 -3.75 -18.59
N GLY A 237 1.20 -4.98 -18.82
CA GLY A 237 1.49 -5.70 -20.07
C GLY A 237 1.00 -4.96 -21.32
N ARG A 238 -0.09 -4.19 -21.23
CA ARG A 238 -0.62 -3.37 -22.33
C ARG A 238 0.26 -2.16 -22.65
N VAL A 239 0.71 -1.44 -21.61
CA VAL A 239 1.53 -0.22 -21.82
C VAL A 239 2.98 -0.52 -22.20
N LEU A 240 3.45 -1.77 -22.01
CA LEU A 240 4.77 -2.20 -22.44
C LEU A 240 4.77 -2.65 -23.90
N PRO A 241 5.76 -2.25 -24.74
CA PRO A 241 6.03 -2.86 -26.02
C PRO A 241 6.65 -4.25 -25.84
N ARG A 242 6.71 -5.04 -26.89
CA ARG A 242 7.48 -6.30 -26.88
C ARG A 242 8.92 -6.04 -26.45
N GLY A 243 9.40 -6.82 -25.48
CA GLY A 243 10.72 -6.66 -24.87
C GLY A 243 10.81 -5.52 -23.84
N GLY A 244 9.73 -4.77 -23.59
CA GLY A 244 9.64 -3.82 -22.48
C GLY A 244 9.63 -4.58 -21.13
N LEU A 245 10.13 -3.96 -20.07
CA LEU A 245 10.33 -4.57 -18.78
C LEU A 245 9.35 -4.05 -17.72
N SER A 246 8.89 -4.95 -16.85
CA SER A 246 8.27 -4.60 -15.57
C SER A 246 9.18 -5.04 -14.43
N ALA A 247 9.43 -4.17 -13.46
CA ALA A 247 10.25 -4.46 -12.28
C ALA A 247 9.47 -4.11 -11.01
N PHE A 248 9.27 -5.05 -10.11
CA PHE A 248 8.47 -4.81 -8.91
C PHE A 248 8.88 -5.69 -7.74
N THR A 249 8.40 -5.33 -6.56
CA THR A 249 8.51 -6.15 -5.35
C THR A 249 7.14 -6.49 -4.80
N VAL A 250 7.04 -7.65 -4.14
CA VAL A 250 5.89 -8.09 -3.34
C VAL A 250 6.37 -8.67 -2.02
N GLU A 251 5.60 -8.54 -0.94
CA GLU A 251 5.77 -9.39 0.23
C GLU A 251 5.31 -10.81 -0.10
N THR A 252 5.92 -11.81 0.53
CA THR A 252 5.60 -13.22 0.27
C THR A 252 5.29 -14.00 1.55
N HIS A 253 4.69 -15.18 1.35
CA HIS A 253 4.45 -16.20 2.35
C HIS A 253 4.62 -17.60 1.72
N ASP A 254 4.73 -18.64 2.56
CA ASP A 254 5.02 -20.01 2.10
C ASP A 254 3.82 -20.74 1.46
N GLY A 255 2.62 -20.17 1.53
CA GLY A 255 1.38 -20.75 0.98
C GLY A 255 1.08 -20.28 -0.44
N ASP A 256 -0.01 -20.81 -1.00
CA ASP A 256 -0.57 -20.36 -2.26
C ASP A 256 -1.49 -19.14 -2.10
N GLY A 257 -1.70 -18.38 -3.18
CA GLY A 257 -2.65 -17.28 -3.23
C GLY A 257 -2.16 -16.00 -2.53
N VAL A 258 -3.08 -15.28 -1.88
CA VAL A 258 -2.83 -14.02 -1.19
C VAL A 258 -3.36 -14.07 0.23
N ILE A 259 -2.60 -13.53 1.18
CA ILE A 259 -3.01 -13.34 2.56
C ILE A 259 -2.91 -11.87 2.98
N LEU A 260 -3.70 -11.48 3.98
CA LEU A 260 -3.54 -10.21 4.68
C LEU A 260 -2.70 -10.47 5.94
N GLY A 261 -1.47 -9.94 5.96
CA GLY A 261 -0.55 -10.07 7.07
C GLY A 261 -0.96 -9.24 8.31
N GLU A 262 -0.26 -9.45 9.41
CA GLU A 262 -0.49 -8.73 10.67
C GLU A 262 -0.29 -7.21 10.54
N ALA A 263 0.63 -6.80 9.68
CA ALA A 263 0.92 -5.40 9.38
C ALA A 263 -0.10 -4.74 8.42
N LEU A 264 -1.23 -5.39 8.15
CA LEU A 264 -2.28 -4.92 7.24
C LEU A 264 -1.77 -4.71 5.81
N ARG A 265 -0.87 -5.56 5.35
CA ARG A 265 -0.36 -5.61 3.98
C ARG A 265 -0.61 -6.99 3.38
N TYR A 266 -0.73 -7.03 2.06
CA TYR A 266 -0.87 -8.29 1.34
C TYR A 266 0.48 -8.93 1.09
N ALA A 267 0.54 -10.24 1.35
CA ALA A 267 1.64 -11.10 0.93
C ALA A 267 1.14 -12.12 -0.10
N HIS A 268 1.93 -12.36 -1.13
CA HIS A 268 1.57 -13.17 -2.29
C HIS A 268 2.44 -14.44 -2.35
N GLY A 269 1.80 -15.59 -2.48
CA GLY A 269 2.50 -16.82 -2.80
C GLY A 269 3.14 -16.75 -4.20
N ALA A 270 4.28 -17.40 -4.38
CA ALA A 270 5.00 -17.38 -5.66
C ALA A 270 4.11 -17.82 -6.85
N ALA A 271 3.28 -18.85 -6.67
CA ALA A 271 2.36 -19.33 -7.69
C ALA A 271 1.37 -18.25 -8.16
N ALA A 272 0.82 -17.44 -7.25
CA ALA A 272 -0.09 -16.36 -7.58
C ALA A 272 0.58 -15.27 -8.41
N VAL A 273 1.84 -14.90 -8.06
CA VAL A 273 2.62 -13.94 -8.85
C VAL A 273 2.90 -14.46 -10.26
N HIS A 274 3.34 -15.72 -10.38
CA HIS A 274 3.58 -16.35 -11.69
C HIS A 274 2.32 -16.42 -12.55
N ALA A 275 1.16 -16.73 -11.97
CA ALA A 275 -0.11 -16.77 -12.69
C ALA A 275 -0.48 -15.37 -13.22
N ALA A 276 -0.38 -14.32 -12.40
CA ALA A 276 -0.68 -12.94 -12.81
C ALA A 276 0.24 -12.46 -13.95
N LEU A 277 1.53 -12.81 -13.91
CA LEU A 277 2.48 -12.53 -14.99
C LEU A 277 2.10 -13.26 -16.30
N ALA A 278 1.85 -14.56 -16.21
CA ALA A 278 1.53 -15.39 -17.37
C ALA A 278 0.25 -14.92 -18.08
N GLU A 279 -0.82 -14.62 -17.33
CA GLU A 279 -2.08 -14.09 -17.86
C GLU A 279 -1.90 -12.75 -18.58
N SER A 280 -0.85 -12.01 -18.26
CA SER A 280 -0.55 -10.67 -18.80
C SER A 280 0.48 -10.69 -19.94
N GLY A 281 0.96 -11.88 -20.34
CA GLY A 281 2.00 -12.04 -21.34
C GLY A 281 3.36 -11.48 -20.89
N LEU A 282 3.61 -11.51 -19.57
CA LEU A 282 4.87 -11.11 -18.96
C LEU A 282 5.66 -12.37 -18.58
N VAL A 283 6.88 -12.49 -19.09
CA VAL A 283 7.77 -13.62 -18.84
C VAL A 283 8.84 -13.22 -17.83
N PRO A 284 8.93 -13.86 -16.66
CA PRO A 284 9.92 -13.51 -15.66
C PRO A 284 11.33 -13.78 -16.14
N LEU A 285 12.21 -12.78 -16.06
CA LEU A 285 13.66 -12.87 -16.29
C LEU A 285 14.41 -13.02 -14.96
N ILE A 286 13.93 -12.35 -13.93
CA ILE A 286 14.41 -12.42 -12.55
C ILE A 286 13.20 -12.69 -11.66
N PHE A 287 13.31 -13.66 -10.79
CA PHE A 287 12.35 -13.96 -9.73
C PHE A 287 13.13 -14.51 -8.55
N GLU A 288 13.50 -13.64 -7.63
CA GLU A 288 14.42 -14.03 -6.56
C GLU A 288 13.93 -13.54 -5.19
N PRO A 289 14.27 -14.30 -4.11
CA PRO A 289 13.97 -13.86 -2.75
C PRO A 289 14.60 -12.50 -2.47
N ALA A 290 13.84 -11.62 -1.80
CA ALA A 290 14.28 -10.29 -1.46
C ALA A 290 13.84 -9.93 -0.03
N ALA A 291 14.72 -9.22 0.69
CA ALA A 291 14.39 -8.53 1.91
C ALA A 291 14.34 -7.04 1.59
N ILE A 292 13.15 -6.52 1.26
CA ILE A 292 12.98 -5.16 0.75
C ILE A 292 13.26 -4.14 1.85
N ARG A 293 12.85 -4.48 3.09
CA ARG A 293 13.01 -3.68 4.31
C ARG A 293 13.12 -4.57 5.53
N GLN A 294 13.44 -3.97 6.66
CA GLN A 294 13.40 -4.61 7.97
C GLN A 294 12.24 -4.04 8.81
N GLU A 295 11.57 -4.89 9.58
CA GLU A 295 10.58 -4.48 10.56
C GLU A 295 10.92 -5.11 11.92
N ALA A 296 10.97 -4.28 12.96
CA ALA A 296 11.42 -4.71 14.30
C ALA A 296 12.74 -5.51 14.27
N GLY A 297 13.68 -5.11 13.41
CA GLY A 297 14.97 -5.77 13.25
C GLY A 297 14.94 -7.11 12.50
N ARG A 298 13.82 -7.48 11.90
CA ARG A 298 13.68 -8.71 11.10
C ARG A 298 13.43 -8.37 9.63
N PRO A 299 14.08 -9.08 8.69
CA PRO A 299 13.82 -8.90 7.27
C PRO A 299 12.38 -9.30 6.94
N VAL A 300 11.67 -8.46 6.18
CA VAL A 300 10.35 -8.80 5.62
C VAL A 300 10.59 -9.62 4.35
N PRO A 301 10.13 -10.89 4.31
CA PRO A 301 10.35 -11.74 3.14
C PRO A 301 9.53 -11.27 1.95
N GLY A 302 10.12 -11.30 0.77
CA GLY A 302 9.48 -10.87 -0.47
C GLY A 302 10.14 -11.46 -1.70
N TRP A 303 9.63 -11.07 -2.86
CA TRP A 303 10.21 -11.34 -4.17
C TRP A 303 10.59 -10.04 -4.86
N ALA A 304 11.78 -10.01 -5.43
CA ALA A 304 12.15 -9.04 -6.46
C ALA A 304 11.92 -9.69 -7.83
N VAL A 305 11.11 -9.05 -8.65
CA VAL A 305 10.67 -9.60 -9.93
C VAL A 305 11.02 -8.62 -11.04
N VAL A 306 11.65 -9.13 -12.11
CA VAL A 306 11.77 -8.43 -13.40
C VAL A 306 11.21 -9.35 -14.47
N ALA A 307 10.21 -8.87 -15.22
CA ALA A 307 9.56 -9.61 -16.28
C ALA A 307 9.56 -8.83 -17.58
N ALA A 308 9.73 -9.52 -18.70
CA ALA A 308 9.68 -8.93 -20.04
C ALA A 308 8.33 -9.20 -20.71
N LYS A 309 7.81 -8.23 -21.48
CA LYS A 309 6.69 -8.46 -22.38
C LYS A 309 7.08 -9.36 -23.53
N ALA A 310 6.36 -10.49 -23.72
CA ALA A 310 6.58 -11.48 -24.76
C ALA A 310 6.33 -10.93 -26.18
#